data_e7e56f9fde3483e44552d8d4c65f2a5d
#
_entry.id   e7e56f9fde3483e44552d8d4c65f2a5d
#
_cell.length_a   1.000
_cell.length_b   1.000
_cell.length_c   1.000
_cell.angle_alpha   90.00
_cell.angle_beta   90.00
_cell.angle_gamma   90.00
#
_symmetry.space_group_name_H-M   'P 1'
#
loop_
_entity.id
_entity.type
_entity.pdbx_description
1 polymer ?
#
loop_
_entity_poly.entity_id
_entity_poly.type
_entity_poly.pdbx_seq_one_letter_code
_entity_poly.pdbx_strand_id
1 'polypeptide(L)'
;MAAFSELLIEQGATFSSTVNVEDSAGAAINLHGYSAASQMRKSYYATSNTAFLATITGEANGEITLSMTSANTATLTPGRYVYDLLITAPDTTKTRVVEGIVIVSPGVTQ
;
A
#
# COMPACT_ATOMS: atom_id res chain seq x y z
N MET A 1 6.84 -14.58 -1.00
CA MET A 1 7.84 -13.55 -1.36
C MET A 1 7.11 -12.29 -1.79
N ALA A 2 7.55 -11.14 -1.30
CA ALA A 2 6.90 -9.88 -1.65
C ALA A 2 7.28 -9.41 -3.05
N ALA A 3 6.29 -8.94 -3.81
CA ALA A 3 6.55 -8.29 -5.09
C ALA A 3 7.05 -6.87 -4.85
N PHE A 4 7.92 -6.38 -5.73
CA PHE A 4 8.40 -5.00 -5.67
C PHE A 4 7.55 -4.12 -6.59
N SER A 5 7.06 -3.00 -6.07
CA SER A 5 6.26 -2.08 -6.86
C SER A 5 6.52 -0.64 -6.44
N GLU A 6 6.57 0.25 -7.42
CA GLU A 6 6.75 1.68 -7.18
C GLU A 6 5.42 2.40 -7.29
N LEU A 7 5.13 3.27 -6.34
CA LEU A 7 3.92 4.09 -6.33
C LEU A 7 4.29 5.56 -6.48
N LEU A 8 3.45 6.30 -7.20
CA LEU A 8 3.58 7.75 -7.35
C LEU A 8 2.38 8.41 -6.68
N ILE A 9 2.64 9.27 -5.71
CA ILE A 9 1.62 10.08 -5.05
C ILE A 9 1.84 11.54 -5.41
N GLU A 10 0.78 12.20 -5.88
CA GLU A 10 0.80 13.63 -6.14
C GLU A 10 0.27 14.36 -4.91
N GLN A 11 1.09 15.25 -4.36
CA GLN A 11 0.73 16.00 -3.17
C GLN A 11 -0.55 16.81 -3.40
N GLY A 12 -1.54 16.63 -2.51
CA GLY A 12 -2.81 17.32 -2.61
C GLY A 12 -3.86 16.65 -3.51
N ALA A 13 -3.50 15.55 -4.18
CA ALA A 13 -4.44 14.79 -5.01
C ALA A 13 -4.86 13.50 -4.31
N THR A 14 -6.07 13.04 -4.57
CA THR A 14 -6.53 11.75 -4.06
C THR A 14 -5.71 10.64 -4.70
N PHE A 15 -5.19 9.72 -3.89
CA PHE A 15 -4.40 8.59 -4.35
C PHE A 15 -5.21 7.30 -4.26
N SER A 16 -5.11 6.47 -5.30
CA SER A 16 -5.69 5.13 -5.30
C SER A 16 -4.90 4.22 -6.23
N SER A 17 -4.56 3.03 -5.76
CA SER A 17 -3.86 2.03 -6.55
C SER A 17 -4.36 0.65 -6.17
N THR A 18 -4.62 -0.20 -7.16
CA THR A 18 -5.09 -1.56 -6.94
C THR A 18 -3.95 -2.54 -7.13
N VAL A 19 -3.82 -3.45 -6.17
CA VAL A 19 -2.80 -4.51 -6.16
C VAL A 19 -3.50 -5.85 -6.27
N ASN A 20 -2.98 -6.74 -7.11
CA ASN A 20 -3.47 -8.12 -7.23
C ASN A 20 -2.44 -9.03 -6.56
N VAL A 21 -2.86 -9.73 -5.51
CA VAL A 21 -2.00 -10.62 -4.75
C VAL A 21 -2.10 -12.03 -5.33
N GLU A 22 -0.94 -12.59 -5.66
CA GLU A 22 -0.84 -13.92 -6.27
C GLU A 22 0.04 -14.82 -5.40
N ASP A 23 -0.20 -16.14 -5.49
CA ASP A 23 0.66 -17.11 -4.84
C ASP A 23 1.93 -17.35 -5.68
N SER A 24 2.80 -18.24 -5.22
CA SER A 24 4.06 -18.53 -5.91
C SER A 24 3.87 -19.18 -7.28
N ALA A 25 2.69 -19.72 -7.57
CA ALA A 25 2.35 -20.30 -8.85
C ALA A 25 1.70 -19.29 -9.81
N GLY A 26 1.50 -18.04 -9.37
CA GLY A 26 0.87 -17.00 -10.18
C GLY A 26 -0.65 -17.00 -10.14
N ALA A 27 -1.26 -17.81 -9.28
CA ALA A 27 -2.71 -17.84 -9.13
C ALA A 27 -3.16 -16.81 -8.08
N ALA A 28 -4.30 -16.17 -8.32
CA ALA A 28 -4.84 -15.20 -7.37
C ALA A 28 -5.15 -15.87 -6.02
N ILE A 29 -4.79 -15.19 -4.93
CA ILE A 29 -5.06 -15.67 -3.57
C ILE A 29 -6.48 -15.27 -3.20
N ASN A 30 -7.23 -16.22 -2.63
CA ASN A 30 -8.54 -15.92 -2.05
C ASN A 30 -8.33 -15.26 -0.68
N LEU A 31 -8.74 -14.01 -0.55
CA LEU A 31 -8.53 -13.19 0.65
C LEU A 31 -9.72 -13.23 1.62
N HIS A 32 -10.61 -14.20 1.47
CA HIS A 32 -11.74 -14.33 2.39
C HIS A 32 -11.25 -14.50 3.84
N GLY A 33 -11.73 -13.64 4.73
CA GLY A 33 -11.33 -13.67 6.13
C GLY A 33 -9.99 -13.01 6.42
N TYR A 34 -9.30 -12.48 5.41
CA TYR A 34 -8.05 -11.76 5.59
C TYR A 34 -8.29 -10.29 5.94
N SER A 35 -7.28 -9.67 6.54
CA SER A 35 -7.20 -8.22 6.68
C SER A 35 -5.92 -7.71 6.02
N ALA A 36 -5.89 -6.44 5.68
CA ALA A 36 -4.77 -5.83 5.00
C ALA A 36 -4.35 -4.54 5.72
N ALA A 37 -3.05 -4.27 5.74
CA ALA A 37 -2.51 -3.04 6.30
C ALA A 37 -1.28 -2.62 5.50
N SER A 38 -1.15 -1.31 5.28
CA SER A 38 -0.02 -0.76 4.53
C SER A 38 0.39 0.57 5.14
N GLN A 39 1.70 0.81 5.20
CA GLN A 39 2.28 2.04 5.72
C GLN A 39 3.46 2.45 4.86
N MET A 40 3.72 3.75 4.80
CA MET A 40 4.93 4.29 4.19
C MET A 40 5.76 5.02 5.23
N ARG A 41 7.09 4.97 5.08
CA ARG A 41 8.06 5.61 5.96
C ARG A 41 9.19 6.19 5.13
N LYS A 42 9.89 7.21 5.68
CA LYS A 42 11.07 7.78 5.01
C LYS A 42 12.18 6.74 4.82
N SER A 43 12.32 5.81 5.76
CA SER A 43 13.26 4.70 5.69
C SER A 43 12.71 3.55 6.52
N TYR A 44 13.31 2.38 6.39
CA TYR A 44 12.90 1.20 7.17
C TYR A 44 13.04 1.41 8.67
N TYR A 45 13.90 2.31 9.10
CA TYR A 45 14.18 2.58 10.51
C TYR A 45 13.45 3.80 11.05
N ALA A 46 12.69 4.50 10.22
CA ALA A 46 11.95 5.68 10.66
C ALA A 46 10.86 5.27 11.64
N THR A 47 10.69 6.05 12.71
CA THR A 47 9.62 5.82 13.69
C THR A 47 8.31 6.43 13.24
N SER A 48 8.36 7.51 12.45
CA SER A 48 7.16 8.13 11.88
C SER A 48 6.71 7.36 10.66
N ASN A 49 5.40 7.20 10.53
CA ASN A 49 4.82 6.52 9.38
C ASN A 49 3.51 7.20 8.98
N THR A 50 3.11 6.95 7.73
CA THR A 50 1.80 7.35 7.22
C THR A 50 1.11 6.09 6.72
N ALA A 51 -0.10 5.84 7.20
CA ALA A 51 -0.86 4.66 6.80
C ALA A 51 -1.63 4.92 5.51
N PHE A 52 -1.61 3.93 4.60
CA PHE A 52 -2.58 3.86 3.52
C PHE A 52 -3.87 3.25 4.06
N LEU A 53 -4.99 3.61 3.44
CA LEU A 53 -6.21 2.84 3.62
C LEU A 53 -6.10 1.62 2.70
N ALA A 54 -6.00 0.43 3.28
CA ALA A 54 -5.90 -0.81 2.54
C ALA A 54 -7.24 -1.53 2.62
N THR A 55 -7.92 -1.64 1.48
CA THR A 55 -9.25 -2.24 1.40
C THR A 55 -9.20 -3.46 0.49
N ILE A 56 -9.70 -4.59 0.96
CA ILE A 56 -9.84 -5.78 0.12
C ILE A 56 -11.08 -5.56 -0.74
N THR A 57 -10.87 -5.27 -2.03
CA THR A 57 -11.94 -4.91 -2.96
C THR A 57 -12.42 -6.08 -3.82
N GLY A 58 -11.61 -7.16 -3.90
CA GLY A 58 -11.98 -8.37 -4.61
C GLY A 58 -11.36 -9.58 -3.94
N GLU A 59 -11.97 -10.07 -2.86
CA GLU A 59 -11.35 -11.12 -2.06
C GLU A 59 -11.10 -12.41 -2.85
N ALA A 60 -12.01 -12.79 -3.73
CA ALA A 60 -11.84 -14.01 -4.53
C ALA A 60 -10.71 -13.89 -5.55
N ASN A 61 -10.35 -12.66 -5.93
CA ASN A 61 -9.33 -12.37 -6.95
C ASN A 61 -8.02 -11.85 -6.36
N GLY A 62 -7.90 -11.81 -5.04
CA GLY A 62 -6.72 -11.27 -4.38
C GLY A 62 -6.54 -9.78 -4.59
N GLU A 63 -7.63 -9.04 -4.80
CA GLU A 63 -7.58 -7.62 -5.13
C GLU A 63 -7.63 -6.76 -3.87
N ILE A 64 -6.65 -5.88 -3.72
CA ILE A 64 -6.56 -4.93 -2.59
C ILE A 64 -6.32 -3.56 -3.17
N THR A 65 -7.08 -2.56 -2.71
CA THR A 65 -6.89 -1.17 -3.11
C THR A 65 -6.22 -0.39 -1.98
N LEU A 66 -5.11 0.26 -2.30
CA LEU A 66 -4.42 1.20 -1.42
C LEU A 66 -4.88 2.60 -1.80
N SER A 67 -5.30 3.39 -0.83
CA SER A 67 -5.78 4.74 -1.10
C SER A 67 -5.37 5.71 0.00
N MET A 68 -5.40 7.00 -0.35
CA MET A 68 -5.12 8.07 0.59
C MET A 68 -5.91 9.30 0.14
N THR A 69 -6.57 9.97 1.09
CA THR A 69 -7.36 11.17 0.78
C THR A 69 -6.46 12.32 0.37
N SER A 70 -7.01 13.27 -0.39
CA SER A 70 -6.26 14.47 -0.79
C SER A 70 -5.80 15.29 0.41
N ALA A 71 -6.59 15.33 1.48
CA ALA A 71 -6.19 16.00 2.71
C ALA A 71 -4.93 15.36 3.32
N ASN A 72 -4.84 14.04 3.30
CA ASN A 72 -3.68 13.33 3.83
C ASN A 72 -2.47 13.46 2.92
N THR A 73 -2.65 13.37 1.59
CA THR A 73 -1.51 13.51 0.67
C THR A 73 -0.93 14.93 0.72
N ALA A 74 -1.77 15.93 1.00
CA ALA A 74 -1.31 17.32 1.13
C ALA A 74 -0.37 17.51 2.32
N THR A 75 -0.43 16.65 3.33
CA THR A 75 0.46 16.73 4.50
C THR A 75 1.81 16.07 4.28
N LEU A 76 1.98 15.33 3.19
CA LEU A 76 3.22 14.63 2.91
C LEU A 76 4.30 15.58 2.44
N THR A 77 5.53 15.40 2.93
CA THR A 77 6.68 16.11 2.40
C THR A 77 7.09 15.45 1.09
N PRO A 78 7.27 16.22 -0.01
CA PRO A 78 7.74 15.63 -1.26
C PRO A 78 9.06 14.89 -1.08
N GLY A 79 9.23 13.81 -1.80
CA GLY A 79 10.43 12.99 -1.74
C GLY A 79 10.15 11.51 -1.87
N ARG A 80 11.12 10.72 -1.43
CA ARG A 80 11.11 9.28 -1.58
C ARG A 80 10.84 8.59 -0.24
N TYR A 81 9.95 7.61 -0.26
CA TYR A 81 9.56 6.83 0.91
C TYR A 81 9.64 5.35 0.57
N VAL A 82 9.67 4.50 1.59
CA VAL A 82 9.50 3.05 1.44
C VAL A 82 8.14 2.67 1.99
N TYR A 83 7.56 1.61 1.45
CA TYR A 83 6.26 1.12 1.90
C TYR A 83 6.20 -0.39 1.80
N ASP A 84 5.21 -0.97 2.48
CA ASP A 84 4.88 -2.38 2.30
C ASP A 84 3.37 -2.58 2.45
N LEU A 85 2.91 -3.75 2.04
CA LEU A 85 1.55 -4.21 2.23
C LEU A 85 1.60 -5.57 2.91
N LEU A 86 0.98 -5.64 4.09
CA LEU A 86 0.85 -6.87 4.87
C LEU A 86 -0.58 -7.37 4.80
N ILE A 87 -0.74 -8.67 4.67
CA ILE A 87 -2.03 -9.31 4.85
C ILE A 87 -1.97 -10.22 6.07
N THR A 88 -3.08 -10.32 6.77
CA THR A 88 -3.19 -11.19 7.95
C THR A 88 -4.29 -12.20 7.69
N ALA A 89 -3.92 -13.47 7.75
CA ALA A 89 -4.84 -14.58 7.56
C ALA A 89 -5.75 -14.77 8.79
N PRO A 90 -6.87 -15.50 8.64
CA PRO A 90 -7.74 -15.78 9.80
C PRO A 90 -7.04 -16.48 10.95
N ASP A 91 -5.96 -17.22 10.68
CA ASP A 91 -5.15 -17.89 11.71
C ASP A 91 -4.07 -16.99 12.31
N THR A 92 -4.10 -15.68 12.01
CA THR A 92 -3.16 -14.64 12.44
C THR A 92 -1.79 -14.67 11.75
N THR A 93 -1.59 -15.52 10.75
CA THR A 93 -0.36 -15.52 9.96
C THR A 93 -0.27 -14.22 9.14
N LYS A 94 0.84 -13.50 9.28
CA LYS A 94 1.08 -12.25 8.56
C LYS A 94 2.07 -12.46 7.43
N THR A 95 1.74 -11.94 6.26
CA THR A 95 2.60 -12.06 5.09
C THR A 95 2.76 -10.70 4.42
N ARG A 96 4.00 -10.30 4.16
CA ARG A 96 4.29 -9.12 3.34
C ARG A 96 4.17 -9.54 1.87
N VAL A 97 3.21 -8.96 1.16
CA VAL A 97 2.90 -9.36 -0.22
C VAL A 97 3.40 -8.37 -1.26
N VAL A 98 3.60 -7.11 -0.86
CA VAL A 98 4.16 -6.06 -1.73
C VAL A 98 5.09 -5.21 -0.88
N GLU A 99 6.21 -4.80 -1.48
CA GLU A 99 7.10 -3.80 -0.90
C GLU A 99 7.67 -2.94 -2.01
N GLY A 100 8.15 -1.75 -1.68
CA GLY A 100 8.74 -0.89 -2.70
C GLY A 100 8.92 0.52 -2.24
N ILE A 101 8.84 1.42 -3.22
CA ILE A 101 9.16 2.84 -3.06
C ILE A 101 7.94 3.66 -3.40
N VAL A 102 7.70 4.72 -2.63
CA VAL A 102 6.70 5.73 -2.94
C VAL A 102 7.44 7.03 -3.25
N ILE A 103 7.13 7.64 -4.38
CA ILE A 103 7.60 8.96 -4.73
C ILE A 103 6.46 9.94 -4.53
N VAL A 104 6.66 10.95 -3.69
CA VAL A 104 5.69 12.03 -3.48
C VAL A 104 6.13 13.23 -4.28
N SER A 105 5.33 13.57 -5.28
CA SER A 105 5.59 14.71 -6.17
C SER A 105 4.95 15.97 -5.57
N PRO A 106 5.66 17.13 -5.58
CA PRO A 106 5.10 18.35 -5.01
C PRO A 106 3.94 18.88 -5.86
N GLY A 107 2.91 19.39 -5.17
CA GLY A 107 1.78 20.03 -5.83
C GLY A 107 2.07 21.50 -6.14
N VAL A 108 1.53 21.95 -7.27
CA VAL A 108 1.62 23.35 -7.70
C VAL A 108 0.31 24.09 -7.40
N THR A 109 -0.80 23.41 -7.66
CA THR A 109 -2.12 23.96 -7.36
C THR A 109 -2.55 23.56 -5.95
N GLN A 110 -2.94 24.54 -5.17
CA GLN A 110 -3.37 24.31 -3.79
C GLN A 110 -4.76 24.87 -3.55
#